data_7ae8aa2f25fee0fdfb2894628f94097a
#
_entry.id   7ae8aa2f25fee0fdfb2894628f94097a
#
_cell.length_a   1.000
_cell.length_b   1.000
_cell.length_c   1.000
_cell.angle_alpha   90.00
_cell.angle_beta   90.00
_cell.angle_gamma   90.00
#
_symmetry.space_group_name_H-M   'P 1'
#
loop_
_entity.id
_entity.type
_entity.pdbx_description
1 polymer ?
#
loop_
_entity_poly.entity_id
_entity_poly.type
_entity_poly.pdbx_seq_one_letter_code
_entity_poly.pdbx_strand_id
1 'polypeptide(L)'
;MSQHLRPLHELRDEARAAFARGDAVRARDALWSALQHTIAREEDYVAMTGELREVLTRLGDHRGALTASWYAGTEQSQRPLVTHVPPIDRARTLLAWADREPDAERQKRLYGRAADEYEAGGLVAQAAIARERGQDFARARALWSRLAQLLSSSGADFYAAGLARFNLARTSLRTGDTAAAREAVFASVHLLEEAADRYETIGQRERAFDCYQVLIAIGRESGAFEHVLEGYVNVIRILREDHLRYYALQSYEEAVAAAEKQGEISAAATLSREMAAYARKEGLPAVANFAMMTQARLWQEVSGAALRRGAPTEIGENALLAAVIAYGEAGQYRRVGDVYRGLSELPLEEARKKHYGRARARYVDAQDLPIDAAPLPAHLRHEVGFPEVWHVDLVEWEQSGSASQAAGDVILDPSQWSEVTRRRAMLARLTALSLEAQEAAAGAERVPAGVFVALAEQLSTVELYTILSPLEHLFRRQEVPVRVAVVRALSRFLYKRTFITLREALTDPEPTVIHEAAKALEELRFPHAFDPLARIYRESQSAAVRASAVRALSKIDTFEAAEMLLGVIRHDGSEERAAAVEALKRARGMKFIDLARGGLAELSGPAQAAVRDVLQARAVSV
;
A
#
# COMPACT_ATOMS: atom_id res chain seq x y z
N MET A 1 -33.42 -0.85 16.37
CA MET A 1 -34.01 -0.50 17.69
C MET A 1 -32.89 0.13 18.51
N SER A 2 -32.91 1.45 18.68
CA SER A 2 -31.96 2.13 19.57
C SER A 2 -32.30 1.71 21.00
N GLN A 3 -31.49 0.84 21.59
CA GLN A 3 -31.46 0.66 23.03
C GLN A 3 -31.11 2.03 23.61
N HIS A 4 -32.01 2.60 24.39
CA HIS A 4 -31.71 3.79 25.18
C HIS A 4 -30.54 3.42 26.11
N LEU A 5 -29.34 3.89 25.78
CA LEU A 5 -28.18 3.72 26.63
C LEU A 5 -28.50 4.39 27.96
N ARG A 6 -28.33 3.68 29.07
CA ARG A 6 -28.48 4.25 30.41
C ARG A 6 -27.53 5.45 30.55
N PRO A 7 -27.92 6.49 31.32
CA PRO A 7 -27.08 7.66 31.54
C PRO A 7 -25.69 7.27 32.08
N LEU A 8 -24.65 7.94 31.60
CA LEU A 8 -23.25 7.67 31.97
C LEU A 8 -23.02 7.70 33.49
N HIS A 9 -23.60 8.69 34.15
CA HIS A 9 -23.46 8.83 35.63
C HIS A 9 -24.08 7.65 36.38
N GLU A 10 -25.23 7.14 35.95
CA GLU A 10 -25.87 5.97 36.58
C GLU A 10 -24.99 4.72 36.45
N LEU A 11 -24.40 4.49 35.29
CA LEU A 11 -23.49 3.36 35.05
C LEU A 11 -22.26 3.44 35.97
N ARG A 12 -21.67 4.65 36.10
CA ARG A 12 -20.51 4.87 36.98
C ARG A 12 -20.88 4.68 38.46
N ASP A 13 -22.01 5.20 38.88
CA ASP A 13 -22.47 5.05 40.28
C ASP A 13 -22.80 3.58 40.61
N GLU A 14 -23.41 2.87 39.65
CA GLU A 14 -23.61 1.41 39.78
C GLU A 14 -22.29 0.66 39.92
N ALA A 15 -21.31 0.99 39.08
CA ALA A 15 -20.00 0.37 39.10
C ALA A 15 -19.30 0.57 40.46
N ARG A 16 -19.27 1.80 40.96
CA ARG A 16 -18.69 2.15 42.25
C ARG A 16 -19.39 1.45 43.41
N ALA A 17 -20.73 1.44 43.39
CA ALA A 17 -21.51 0.75 44.42
C ALA A 17 -21.30 -0.77 44.36
N ALA A 18 -21.23 -1.37 43.20
CA ALA A 18 -20.93 -2.80 43.04
C ALA A 18 -19.52 -3.12 43.56
N PHE A 19 -18.51 -2.33 43.15
CA PHE A 19 -17.13 -2.52 43.58
C PHE A 19 -16.97 -2.41 45.13
N ALA A 20 -17.63 -1.42 45.71
CA ALA A 20 -17.63 -1.25 47.17
C ALA A 20 -18.26 -2.45 47.92
N ARG A 21 -19.26 -3.11 47.34
CA ARG A 21 -19.87 -4.34 47.90
C ARG A 21 -19.06 -5.61 47.60
N GLY A 22 -17.96 -5.51 46.89
CA GLY A 22 -17.12 -6.66 46.51
C GLY A 22 -17.57 -7.38 45.24
N ASP A 23 -18.61 -6.90 44.55
CA ASP A 23 -19.09 -7.44 43.25
C ASP A 23 -18.29 -6.84 42.09
N ALA A 24 -17.09 -7.35 41.90
CA ALA A 24 -16.16 -6.86 40.88
C ALA A 24 -16.65 -7.19 39.44
N VAL A 25 -17.40 -8.28 39.26
CA VAL A 25 -17.94 -8.65 37.94
C VAL A 25 -18.97 -7.61 37.48
N ARG A 26 -19.93 -7.29 38.35
CA ARG A 26 -20.94 -6.28 38.04
C ARG A 26 -20.33 -4.87 37.86
N ALA A 27 -19.30 -4.55 38.65
CA ALA A 27 -18.56 -3.30 38.47
C ALA A 27 -17.88 -3.21 37.11
N ARG A 28 -17.23 -4.32 36.67
CA ARG A 28 -16.63 -4.40 35.33
C ARG A 28 -17.66 -4.18 34.23
N ASP A 29 -18.80 -4.87 34.27
CA ASP A 29 -19.82 -4.82 33.22
C ASP A 29 -20.46 -3.42 33.12
N ALA A 30 -20.68 -2.76 34.27
CA ALA A 30 -21.17 -1.39 34.29
C ALA A 30 -20.14 -0.38 33.72
N LEU A 31 -18.86 -0.49 34.07
CA LEU A 31 -17.80 0.35 33.53
C LEU A 31 -17.59 0.07 32.04
N TRP A 32 -17.67 -1.19 31.61
CA TRP A 32 -17.60 -1.56 30.21
C TRP A 32 -18.70 -0.88 29.40
N SER A 33 -19.94 -0.92 29.90
CA SER A 33 -21.06 -0.23 29.25
C SER A 33 -20.88 1.29 29.25
N ALA A 34 -20.32 1.86 30.31
CA ALA A 34 -20.03 3.30 30.42
C ALA A 34 -18.97 3.73 29.38
N LEU A 35 -17.93 2.94 29.16
CA LEU A 35 -16.86 3.22 28.19
C LEU A 35 -17.34 3.18 26.73
N GLN A 36 -18.47 2.54 26.43
CA GLN A 36 -19.09 2.54 25.10
C GLN A 36 -19.80 3.87 24.75
N HIS A 37 -20.01 4.76 25.74
CA HIS A 37 -20.65 6.05 25.50
C HIS A 37 -19.74 7.00 24.68
N THR A 38 -20.22 7.43 23.53
CA THR A 38 -19.48 8.32 22.63
C THR A 38 -19.42 9.77 23.11
N ILE A 39 -20.30 10.15 24.04
CA ILE A 39 -20.41 11.50 24.60
C ILE A 39 -19.58 11.71 25.88
N ALA A 40 -18.85 10.71 26.35
CA ALA A 40 -18.00 10.84 27.52
C ALA A 40 -16.89 11.88 27.26
N ARG A 41 -16.71 12.83 28.19
CA ARG A 41 -15.61 13.78 28.16
C ARG A 41 -14.30 13.05 28.47
N GLU A 42 -13.18 13.62 28.04
CA GLU A 42 -11.84 13.06 28.26
C GLU A 42 -11.57 12.74 29.73
N GLU A 43 -11.87 13.68 30.63
CA GLU A 43 -11.69 13.52 32.07
C GLU A 43 -12.49 12.35 32.64
N ASP A 44 -13.74 12.19 32.17
CA ASP A 44 -14.58 11.06 32.57
C ASP A 44 -14.02 9.74 32.05
N TYR A 45 -13.50 9.74 30.82
CA TYR A 45 -12.92 8.56 30.20
C TYR A 45 -11.64 8.11 30.94
N VAL A 46 -10.75 9.06 31.24
CA VAL A 46 -9.55 8.82 32.05
C VAL A 46 -9.91 8.22 33.43
N ALA A 47 -10.92 8.79 34.10
CA ALA A 47 -11.36 8.29 35.39
C ALA A 47 -11.94 6.87 35.30
N MET A 48 -12.79 6.60 34.29
CA MET A 48 -13.41 5.28 34.10
C MET A 48 -12.38 4.19 33.76
N THR A 49 -11.38 4.51 32.92
CA THR A 49 -10.30 3.56 32.62
C THR A 49 -9.44 3.25 33.83
N GLY A 50 -9.22 4.23 34.74
CA GLY A 50 -8.58 4.04 36.02
C GLY A 50 -9.39 3.12 36.92
N GLU A 51 -10.70 3.37 37.05
CA GLU A 51 -11.63 2.54 37.85
C GLU A 51 -11.68 1.11 37.28
N LEU A 52 -11.77 0.94 35.96
CA LEU A 52 -11.79 -0.37 35.28
C LEU A 52 -10.49 -1.15 35.54
N ARG A 53 -9.33 -0.50 35.47
CA ARG A 53 -8.05 -1.12 35.80
C ARG A 53 -8.05 -1.74 37.21
N GLU A 54 -8.55 -1.00 38.18
CA GLU A 54 -8.64 -1.49 39.59
C GLU A 54 -9.56 -2.69 39.70
N VAL A 55 -10.73 -2.62 39.08
CA VAL A 55 -11.70 -3.73 39.04
C VAL A 55 -11.10 -4.98 38.41
N LEU A 56 -10.47 -4.84 37.23
CA LEU A 56 -9.84 -5.95 36.50
C LEU A 56 -8.66 -6.54 37.30
N THR A 57 -7.86 -5.70 37.94
CA THR A 57 -6.79 -6.16 38.83
C THR A 57 -7.34 -7.02 39.99
N ARG A 58 -8.46 -6.61 40.59
CA ARG A 58 -9.12 -7.38 41.67
C ARG A 58 -9.72 -8.70 41.16
N LEU A 59 -10.12 -8.74 39.90
CA LEU A 59 -10.59 -9.98 39.23
C LEU A 59 -9.44 -10.91 38.81
N GLY A 60 -8.19 -10.49 38.96
CA GLY A 60 -7.02 -11.23 38.46
C GLY A 60 -6.82 -11.15 36.94
N ASP A 61 -7.62 -10.34 36.24
CA ASP A 61 -7.45 -10.06 34.83
C ASP A 61 -6.38 -8.98 34.60
N HIS A 62 -5.13 -9.40 34.76
CA HIS A 62 -3.98 -8.51 34.61
C HIS A 62 -3.79 -8.00 33.17
N ARG A 63 -4.14 -8.81 32.15
CA ARG A 63 -4.08 -8.40 30.74
C ARG A 63 -5.09 -7.29 30.44
N GLY A 64 -6.33 -7.47 30.86
CA GLY A 64 -7.36 -6.45 30.77
C GLY A 64 -7.01 -5.18 31.55
N ALA A 65 -6.51 -5.31 32.78
CA ALA A 65 -6.06 -4.18 33.59
C ALA A 65 -4.93 -3.37 32.96
N LEU A 66 -3.94 -4.06 32.36
CA LEU A 66 -2.85 -3.43 31.63
C LEU A 66 -3.38 -2.70 30.39
N THR A 67 -4.28 -3.35 29.62
CA THR A 67 -4.91 -2.74 28.43
C THR A 67 -5.71 -1.49 28.81
N ALA A 68 -6.50 -1.52 29.87
CA ALA A 68 -7.22 -0.35 30.37
C ALA A 68 -6.26 0.81 30.73
N SER A 69 -5.06 0.49 31.23
CA SER A 69 -4.04 1.48 31.56
C SER A 69 -3.35 2.12 30.36
N TRP A 70 -3.51 1.58 29.15
CA TRP A 70 -2.89 2.16 27.93
C TRP A 70 -3.44 3.54 27.59
N TYR A 71 -4.67 3.81 27.96
CA TYR A 71 -5.28 5.10 27.65
C TYR A 71 -4.69 6.26 28.47
N ALA A 72 -4.66 6.11 29.79
CA ALA A 72 -4.25 7.17 30.71
C ALA A 72 -3.26 6.73 31.79
N GLY A 73 -2.77 5.49 31.72
CA GLY A 73 -1.87 4.94 32.71
C GLY A 73 -0.45 5.48 32.61
N THR A 74 0.18 5.69 33.77
CA THR A 74 1.60 6.01 33.87
C THR A 74 2.42 4.73 34.01
N GLU A 75 3.72 4.79 33.72
CA GLU A 75 4.64 3.68 33.97
C GLU A 75 4.50 3.15 35.42
N GLN A 76 4.39 4.06 36.40
CA GLN A 76 4.24 3.69 37.79
C GLN A 76 2.98 2.84 38.05
N SER A 77 1.86 3.15 37.40
CA SER A 77 0.60 2.40 37.52
C SER A 77 0.61 1.07 36.78
N GLN A 78 1.44 0.93 35.77
CA GLN A 78 1.56 -0.27 34.94
C GLN A 78 2.58 -1.29 35.46
N ARG A 79 3.64 -0.83 36.16
CA ARG A 79 4.72 -1.69 36.66
C ARG A 79 4.25 -2.94 37.42
N PRO A 80 3.28 -2.85 38.38
CA PRO A 80 2.83 -4.05 39.09
C PRO A 80 2.10 -5.04 38.18
N LEU A 81 1.45 -4.57 37.12
CA LEU A 81 0.69 -5.41 36.18
C LEU A 81 1.58 -6.17 35.22
N VAL A 82 2.66 -5.52 34.75
CA VAL A 82 3.58 -6.06 33.75
C VAL A 82 4.19 -7.39 34.18
N THR A 83 4.41 -7.64 35.47
CA THR A 83 4.97 -8.90 35.95
C THR A 83 4.01 -10.09 35.88
N HIS A 84 2.73 -9.83 35.69
CA HIS A 84 1.67 -10.85 35.71
C HIS A 84 1.08 -11.15 34.32
N VAL A 85 1.57 -10.50 33.26
CA VAL A 85 1.08 -10.68 31.90
C VAL A 85 2.06 -11.50 31.05
N PRO A 86 1.60 -12.09 29.92
CA PRO A 86 2.46 -12.82 29.00
C PRO A 86 3.63 -11.98 28.45
N PRO A 87 4.71 -12.63 27.96
CA PRO A 87 5.89 -11.93 27.44
C PRO A 87 5.55 -10.88 26.37
N ILE A 88 4.63 -11.17 25.46
CA ILE A 88 4.21 -10.26 24.38
C ILE A 88 3.61 -8.95 24.94
N ASP A 89 2.73 -9.06 25.93
CA ASP A 89 2.11 -7.88 26.56
C ASP A 89 3.14 -7.06 27.37
N ARG A 90 4.11 -7.75 28.00
CA ARG A 90 5.26 -7.08 28.64
C ARG A 90 6.10 -6.32 27.63
N ALA A 91 6.43 -6.98 26.52
CA ALA A 91 7.22 -6.37 25.45
C ALA A 91 6.59 -5.08 24.90
N ARG A 92 5.30 -5.13 24.58
CA ARG A 92 4.53 -3.97 24.07
C ARG A 92 4.53 -2.81 25.07
N THR A 93 4.36 -3.13 26.36
CA THR A 93 4.37 -2.10 27.41
C THR A 93 5.75 -1.47 27.57
N LEU A 94 6.81 -2.28 27.54
CA LEU A 94 8.19 -1.79 27.61
C LEU A 94 8.54 -0.93 26.38
N LEU A 95 8.06 -1.32 25.19
CA LEU A 95 8.22 -0.55 23.95
C LEU A 95 7.55 0.82 24.08
N ALA A 96 6.29 0.86 24.56
CA ALA A 96 5.56 2.11 24.78
C ALA A 96 6.23 3.02 25.84
N TRP A 97 6.89 2.45 26.83
CA TRP A 97 7.69 3.23 27.78
C TRP A 97 8.96 3.75 27.11
N ALA A 98 9.63 2.93 26.30
CA ALA A 98 10.82 3.34 25.57
C ALA A 98 10.56 4.53 24.63
N ASP A 99 9.45 4.48 23.90
CA ASP A 99 9.08 5.54 22.95
C ASP A 99 8.78 6.89 23.62
N ARG A 100 8.45 6.88 24.91
CA ARG A 100 8.19 8.09 25.73
C ARG A 100 9.38 8.53 26.58
N GLU A 101 10.42 7.73 26.66
CA GLU A 101 11.56 7.96 27.53
C GLU A 101 12.52 9.00 26.93
N PRO A 102 12.74 10.15 27.61
CA PRO A 102 13.65 11.19 27.12
C PRO A 102 15.13 10.86 27.35
N ASP A 103 15.47 10.03 28.33
CA ASP A 103 16.86 9.61 28.57
C ASP A 103 17.28 8.50 27.59
N ALA A 104 18.20 8.81 26.71
CA ALA A 104 18.63 7.92 25.63
C ALA A 104 19.17 6.56 26.12
N GLU A 105 19.90 6.54 27.23
CA GLU A 105 20.46 5.29 27.76
C GLU A 105 19.40 4.42 28.42
N ARG A 106 18.43 5.03 29.09
CA ARG A 106 17.28 4.33 29.63
C ARG A 106 16.37 3.85 28.50
N GLN A 107 16.16 4.65 27.48
CA GLN A 107 15.40 4.30 26.27
C GLN A 107 15.99 3.04 25.60
N LYS A 108 17.30 3.01 25.35
CA LYS A 108 17.99 1.82 24.78
C LYS A 108 17.79 0.58 25.65
N ARG A 109 17.92 0.72 26.98
CA ARG A 109 17.67 -0.40 27.89
C ARG A 109 16.24 -0.91 27.84
N LEU A 110 15.25 -0.02 27.70
CA LEU A 110 13.83 -0.41 27.59
C LEU A 110 13.57 -1.14 26.27
N TYR A 111 14.10 -0.64 25.14
CA TYR A 111 14.02 -1.36 23.86
C TYR A 111 14.68 -2.73 23.95
N GLY A 112 15.85 -2.82 24.57
CA GLY A 112 16.54 -4.09 24.77
C GLY A 112 15.70 -5.11 25.55
N ARG A 113 15.07 -4.66 26.64
CA ARG A 113 14.17 -5.52 27.44
C ARG A 113 12.90 -5.89 26.67
N ALA A 114 12.32 -4.96 25.90
CA ALA A 114 11.16 -5.27 25.05
C ALA A 114 11.52 -6.35 24.03
N ALA A 115 12.70 -6.27 23.42
CA ALA A 115 13.19 -7.28 22.50
C ALA A 115 13.34 -8.67 23.17
N ASP A 116 13.91 -8.73 24.39
CA ASP A 116 14.04 -9.99 25.13
C ASP A 116 12.68 -10.64 25.40
N GLU A 117 11.66 -9.83 25.72
CA GLU A 117 10.30 -10.31 25.96
C GLU A 117 9.58 -10.74 24.67
N TYR A 118 9.79 -10.03 23.55
CA TYR A 118 9.29 -10.47 22.24
C TYR A 118 9.93 -11.80 21.82
N GLU A 119 11.24 -11.96 22.04
CA GLU A 119 11.93 -13.19 21.73
C GLU A 119 11.42 -14.37 22.62
N ALA A 120 11.18 -14.11 23.91
CA ALA A 120 10.57 -15.08 24.82
C ALA A 120 9.13 -15.44 24.41
N GLY A 121 8.41 -14.51 23.78
CA GLY A 121 7.09 -14.73 23.19
C GLY A 121 7.11 -15.38 21.80
N GLY A 122 8.30 -15.67 21.23
CA GLY A 122 8.43 -16.27 19.90
C GLY A 122 8.30 -15.27 18.73
N LEU A 123 8.22 -13.97 19.00
CA LEU A 123 8.05 -12.91 18.00
C LEU A 123 9.41 -12.33 17.58
N VAL A 124 10.10 -13.02 16.69
CA VAL A 124 11.49 -12.73 16.30
C VAL A 124 11.62 -11.43 15.50
N ALA A 125 10.67 -11.15 14.58
CA ALA A 125 10.67 -9.91 13.81
C ALA A 125 10.50 -8.68 14.73
N GLN A 126 9.53 -8.73 15.63
CA GLN A 126 9.28 -7.64 16.58
C GLN A 126 10.46 -7.45 17.54
N ALA A 127 11.11 -8.54 17.96
CA ALA A 127 12.33 -8.48 18.75
C ALA A 127 13.47 -7.78 17.99
N ALA A 128 13.67 -8.11 16.72
CA ALA A 128 14.69 -7.49 15.88
C ALA A 128 14.43 -5.98 15.69
N ILE A 129 13.19 -5.60 15.40
CA ILE A 129 12.78 -4.19 15.26
C ILE A 129 13.04 -3.41 16.57
N ALA A 130 12.70 -4.00 17.71
CA ALA A 130 12.96 -3.38 19.02
C ALA A 130 14.47 -3.18 19.26
N ARG A 131 15.33 -4.15 18.87
CA ARG A 131 16.80 -3.99 18.91
C ARG A 131 17.29 -2.86 18.01
N GLU A 132 16.77 -2.75 16.77
CA GLU A 132 17.13 -1.66 15.85
C GLU A 132 16.78 -0.29 16.44
N ARG A 133 15.58 -0.12 17.00
CA ARG A 133 15.17 1.10 17.71
C ARG A 133 16.10 1.43 18.88
N GLY A 134 16.55 0.42 19.58
CA GLY A 134 17.55 0.53 20.65
C GLY A 134 18.99 0.71 20.14
N GLN A 135 19.23 0.79 18.82
CA GLN A 135 20.54 0.89 18.19
C GLN A 135 21.48 -0.32 18.45
N ASP A 136 20.93 -1.46 18.85
CA ASP A 136 21.66 -2.73 19.04
C ASP A 136 21.63 -3.53 17.73
N PHE A 137 22.29 -2.99 16.70
CA PHE A 137 22.28 -3.57 15.35
C PHE A 137 22.92 -4.96 15.28
N ALA A 138 23.85 -5.27 16.18
CA ALA A 138 24.48 -6.58 16.20
C ALA A 138 23.51 -7.69 16.60
N ARG A 139 22.70 -7.46 17.65
CA ARG A 139 21.67 -8.41 18.05
C ARG A 139 20.49 -8.42 17.09
N ALA A 140 20.09 -7.26 16.56
CA ALA A 140 19.06 -7.17 15.51
C ALA A 140 19.44 -8.03 14.30
N ARG A 141 20.69 -7.93 13.82
CA ARG A 141 21.23 -8.74 12.74
C ARG A 141 21.13 -10.24 13.02
N ALA A 142 21.48 -10.67 14.23
CA ALA A 142 21.39 -12.09 14.61
C ALA A 142 19.93 -12.58 14.59
N LEU A 143 18.99 -11.77 15.05
CA LEU A 143 17.56 -12.08 15.00
C LEU A 143 17.02 -12.14 13.57
N TRP A 144 17.38 -11.18 12.70
CA TRP A 144 17.00 -11.21 11.29
C TRP A 144 17.58 -12.44 10.56
N SER A 145 18.83 -12.82 10.87
CA SER A 145 19.44 -14.03 10.32
C SER A 145 18.67 -15.30 10.74
N ARG A 146 18.31 -15.38 12.03
CA ARG A 146 17.49 -16.49 12.56
C ARG A 146 16.11 -16.55 11.89
N LEU A 147 15.42 -15.42 11.73
CA LEU A 147 14.12 -15.34 11.08
C LEU A 147 14.22 -15.77 9.61
N ALA A 148 15.21 -15.26 8.89
CA ALA A 148 15.43 -15.63 7.50
C ALA A 148 15.70 -17.12 7.32
N GLN A 149 16.42 -17.75 8.24
CA GLN A 149 16.64 -19.21 8.24
C GLN A 149 15.35 -19.99 8.50
N LEU A 150 14.56 -19.57 9.49
CA LEU A 150 13.28 -20.20 9.81
C LEU A 150 12.32 -20.16 8.62
N LEU A 151 12.19 -19.01 7.97
CA LEU A 151 11.32 -18.84 6.82
C LEU A 151 11.80 -19.63 5.59
N SER A 152 13.10 -19.63 5.33
CA SER A 152 13.67 -20.39 4.22
C SER A 152 13.51 -21.90 4.41
N SER A 153 13.56 -22.41 5.66
CA SER A 153 13.38 -23.83 5.95
C SER A 153 11.94 -24.29 5.88
N SER A 154 10.99 -23.40 6.15
CA SER A 154 9.56 -23.73 6.08
C SER A 154 8.99 -23.74 4.66
N GLY A 155 9.62 -23.01 3.72
CA GLY A 155 9.17 -22.89 2.34
C GLY A 155 7.76 -22.29 2.16
N ALA A 156 7.18 -21.74 3.24
CA ALA A 156 5.77 -21.40 3.29
C ALA A 156 5.45 -20.01 2.74
N ASP A 157 6.36 -19.04 2.91
CA ASP A 157 6.13 -17.66 2.50
C ASP A 157 7.42 -16.99 2.00
N PHE A 158 7.57 -16.94 0.67
CA PHE A 158 8.74 -16.35 0.01
C PHE A 158 8.80 -14.83 0.18
N TYR A 159 7.66 -14.16 0.23
CA TYR A 159 7.60 -12.72 0.46
C TYR A 159 8.15 -12.36 1.84
N ALA A 160 7.65 -13.01 2.89
CA ALA A 160 8.14 -12.79 4.25
C ALA A 160 9.64 -13.16 4.38
N ALA A 161 10.07 -14.24 3.73
CA ALA A 161 11.48 -14.64 3.70
C ALA A 161 12.35 -13.59 3.00
N GLY A 162 11.90 -13.04 1.88
CA GLY A 162 12.54 -11.95 1.15
C GLY A 162 12.70 -10.70 2.00
N LEU A 163 11.63 -10.28 2.69
CA LEU A 163 11.65 -9.14 3.61
C LEU A 163 12.60 -9.35 4.80
N ALA A 164 12.64 -10.56 5.38
CA ALA A 164 13.58 -10.88 6.46
C ALA A 164 15.04 -10.78 6.00
N ARG A 165 15.35 -11.27 4.79
CA ARG A 165 16.68 -11.13 4.16
C ARG A 165 17.03 -9.68 3.88
N PHE A 166 16.08 -8.86 3.45
CA PHE A 166 16.30 -7.44 3.24
C PHE A 166 16.67 -6.72 4.55
N ASN A 167 15.94 -6.98 5.63
CA ASN A 167 16.27 -6.41 6.93
C ASN A 167 17.63 -6.91 7.47
N LEU A 168 17.98 -8.16 7.19
CA LEU A 168 19.34 -8.69 7.46
C LEU A 168 20.40 -7.90 6.69
N ALA A 169 20.17 -7.58 5.42
CA ALA A 169 21.09 -6.78 4.63
C ALA A 169 21.28 -5.38 5.22
N ARG A 170 20.18 -4.69 5.55
CA ARG A 170 20.20 -3.34 6.16
C ARG A 170 20.98 -3.34 7.48
N THR A 171 20.73 -4.30 8.36
CA THR A 171 21.45 -4.40 9.65
C THR A 171 22.90 -4.82 9.48
N SER A 172 23.23 -5.64 8.47
CA SER A 172 24.62 -5.96 8.13
C SER A 172 25.40 -4.76 7.67
N LEU A 173 24.81 -3.88 6.85
CA LEU A 173 25.42 -2.59 6.47
C LEU A 173 25.66 -1.69 7.71
N ARG A 174 24.70 -1.62 8.63
CA ARG A 174 24.84 -0.85 9.87
C ARG A 174 25.94 -1.38 10.79
N THR A 175 26.25 -2.67 10.72
CA THR A 175 27.36 -3.29 11.49
C THR A 175 28.68 -3.33 10.72
N GLY A 176 28.74 -2.79 9.50
CA GLY A 176 29.94 -2.73 8.66
C GLY A 176 30.26 -4.02 7.90
N ASP A 177 29.40 -5.02 7.95
CA ASP A 177 29.59 -6.30 7.24
C ASP A 177 28.99 -6.22 5.82
N THR A 178 29.76 -5.63 4.92
CA THR A 178 29.34 -5.43 3.52
C THR A 178 29.24 -6.74 2.74
N ALA A 179 29.99 -7.78 3.10
CA ALA A 179 29.93 -9.06 2.43
C ALA A 179 28.61 -9.78 2.74
N ALA A 180 28.26 -9.90 4.02
CA ALA A 180 26.99 -10.47 4.44
C ALA A 180 25.79 -9.64 3.94
N ALA A 181 25.93 -8.32 3.84
CA ALA A 181 24.89 -7.46 3.29
C ALA A 181 24.60 -7.79 1.81
N ARG A 182 25.65 -7.94 0.99
CA ARG A 182 25.49 -8.30 -0.44
C ARG A 182 24.85 -9.68 -0.62
N GLU A 183 25.29 -10.67 0.15
CA GLU A 183 24.68 -12.00 0.12
C GLU A 183 23.21 -11.97 0.50
N ALA A 184 22.86 -11.20 1.54
CA ALA A 184 21.48 -11.06 2.00
C ALA A 184 20.60 -10.31 0.98
N VAL A 185 21.14 -9.27 0.29
CA VAL A 185 20.44 -8.60 -0.83
C VAL A 185 20.15 -9.59 -1.94
N PHE A 186 21.15 -10.33 -2.40
CA PHE A 186 20.98 -11.32 -3.46
C PHE A 186 19.90 -12.36 -3.13
N ALA A 187 19.96 -12.92 -1.91
CA ALA A 187 18.96 -13.87 -1.45
C ALA A 187 17.56 -13.25 -1.30
N SER A 188 17.47 -11.98 -0.89
CA SER A 188 16.19 -11.25 -0.79
C SER A 188 15.54 -11.07 -2.16
N VAL A 189 16.32 -10.61 -3.13
CA VAL A 189 15.87 -10.41 -4.51
C VAL A 189 15.30 -11.70 -5.08
N HIS A 190 16.04 -12.79 -5.04
CA HIS A 190 15.59 -14.08 -5.56
C HIS A 190 14.28 -14.57 -4.93
N LEU A 191 14.13 -14.41 -3.61
CA LEU A 191 12.91 -14.79 -2.90
C LEU A 191 11.70 -13.92 -3.28
N LEU A 192 11.92 -12.62 -3.51
CA LEU A 192 10.86 -11.70 -3.91
C LEU A 192 10.42 -11.92 -5.35
N GLU A 193 11.36 -12.25 -6.25
CA GLU A 193 11.04 -12.65 -7.62
C GLU A 193 10.20 -13.92 -7.63
N GLU A 194 10.59 -14.95 -6.86
CA GLU A 194 9.81 -16.18 -6.75
C GLU A 194 8.44 -15.94 -6.11
N ALA A 195 8.34 -15.04 -5.12
CA ALA A 195 7.07 -14.64 -4.55
C ALA A 195 6.18 -13.95 -5.61
N ALA A 196 6.75 -13.04 -6.40
CA ALA A 196 6.03 -12.33 -7.45
C ALA A 196 5.47 -13.30 -8.50
N ASP A 197 6.30 -14.22 -9.00
CA ASP A 197 5.89 -15.25 -9.97
C ASP A 197 4.74 -16.12 -9.45
N ARG A 198 4.80 -16.51 -8.17
CA ARG A 198 3.72 -17.28 -7.54
C ARG A 198 2.44 -16.47 -7.42
N TYR A 199 2.54 -15.21 -7.00
CA TYR A 199 1.37 -14.33 -6.90
C TYR A 199 0.75 -14.07 -8.28
N GLU A 200 1.54 -13.90 -9.33
CA GLU A 200 1.02 -13.79 -10.70
C GLU A 200 0.31 -15.08 -11.13
N THR A 201 0.91 -16.25 -10.84
CA THR A 201 0.33 -17.55 -11.19
C THR A 201 -1.04 -17.79 -10.56
N ILE A 202 -1.24 -17.34 -9.31
CA ILE A 202 -2.53 -17.46 -8.62
C ILE A 202 -3.45 -16.24 -8.80
N GLY A 203 -3.09 -15.31 -9.70
CA GLY A 203 -3.89 -14.14 -10.04
C GLY A 203 -3.88 -13.02 -8.99
N GLN A 204 -2.97 -13.05 -8.01
CA GLN A 204 -2.80 -11.99 -6.99
C GLN A 204 -1.80 -10.93 -7.47
N ARG A 205 -2.13 -10.26 -8.57
CA ARG A 205 -1.24 -9.30 -9.25
C ARG A 205 -0.87 -8.09 -8.37
N GLU A 206 -1.75 -7.69 -7.45
CA GLU A 206 -1.46 -6.63 -6.48
C GLU A 206 -0.27 -7.00 -5.58
N ARG A 207 -0.21 -8.25 -5.11
CA ARG A 207 0.91 -8.74 -4.31
C ARG A 207 2.19 -8.89 -5.12
N ALA A 208 2.08 -9.31 -6.39
CA ALA A 208 3.22 -9.33 -7.29
C ALA A 208 3.79 -7.92 -7.49
N PHE A 209 2.92 -6.94 -7.69
CA PHE A 209 3.29 -5.53 -7.78
C PHE A 209 4.03 -5.06 -6.52
N ASP A 210 3.54 -5.41 -5.33
CA ASP A 210 4.18 -5.06 -4.06
C ASP A 210 5.60 -5.69 -3.96
N CYS A 211 5.80 -6.93 -4.41
CA CYS A 211 7.13 -7.56 -4.50
C CYS A 211 8.09 -6.74 -5.35
N TYR A 212 7.67 -6.33 -6.55
CA TYR A 212 8.50 -5.53 -7.45
C TYR A 212 8.78 -4.12 -6.91
N GLN A 213 7.86 -3.53 -6.16
CA GLN A 213 8.11 -2.26 -5.46
C GLN A 213 9.17 -2.42 -4.36
N VAL A 214 9.15 -3.53 -3.63
CA VAL A 214 10.21 -3.84 -2.65
C VAL A 214 11.55 -4.04 -3.35
N LEU A 215 11.60 -4.68 -4.53
CA LEU A 215 12.84 -4.78 -5.32
C LEU A 215 13.42 -3.41 -5.70
N ILE A 216 12.57 -2.46 -6.11
CA ILE A 216 13.00 -1.09 -6.39
C ILE A 216 13.60 -0.45 -5.13
N ALA A 217 12.96 -0.64 -3.97
CA ALA A 217 13.44 -0.10 -2.70
C ALA A 217 14.80 -0.72 -2.29
N ILE A 218 14.94 -2.05 -2.41
CA ILE A 218 16.19 -2.78 -2.16
C ILE A 218 17.31 -2.23 -3.04
N GLY A 219 17.08 -2.13 -4.34
CA GLY A 219 18.05 -1.64 -5.28
C GLY A 219 18.49 -0.20 -4.99
N ARG A 220 17.55 0.67 -4.58
CA ARG A 220 17.84 2.05 -4.18
C ARG A 220 18.68 2.13 -2.91
N GLU A 221 18.39 1.31 -1.91
CA GLU A 221 19.13 1.30 -0.63
C GLU A 221 20.50 0.63 -0.75
N SER A 222 20.62 -0.43 -1.56
CA SER A 222 21.88 -1.17 -1.76
C SER A 222 22.80 -0.56 -2.81
N GLY A 223 22.29 0.36 -3.64
CA GLY A 223 23.00 0.87 -4.80
C GLY A 223 23.05 -0.12 -5.99
N ALA A 224 22.33 -1.24 -5.91
CA ALA A 224 22.26 -2.25 -6.97
C ALA A 224 21.22 -1.84 -8.03
N PHE A 225 21.67 -1.07 -9.02
CA PHE A 225 20.79 -0.49 -10.02
C PHE A 225 20.06 -1.54 -10.88
N GLU A 226 20.64 -2.68 -11.13
CA GLU A 226 20.02 -3.80 -11.87
C GLU A 226 18.66 -4.18 -11.28
N HIS A 227 18.55 -4.26 -9.95
CA HIS A 227 17.29 -4.60 -9.28
C HIS A 227 16.29 -3.43 -9.30
N VAL A 228 16.77 -2.18 -9.30
CA VAL A 228 15.91 -1.01 -9.53
C VAL A 228 15.28 -1.09 -10.91
N LEU A 229 16.10 -1.37 -11.92
CA LEU A 229 15.65 -1.46 -13.31
C LEU A 229 14.66 -2.61 -13.50
N GLU A 230 14.97 -3.78 -12.99
CA GLU A 230 14.12 -4.97 -13.06
C GLU A 230 12.77 -4.74 -12.38
N GLY A 231 12.77 -4.17 -11.18
CA GLY A 231 11.56 -3.80 -10.47
C GLY A 231 10.68 -2.85 -11.29
N TYR A 232 11.27 -1.80 -11.88
CA TYR A 232 10.51 -0.87 -12.74
C TYR A 232 9.98 -1.53 -14.01
N VAL A 233 10.76 -2.38 -14.68
CA VAL A 233 10.31 -3.09 -15.89
C VAL A 233 9.05 -3.92 -15.59
N ASN A 234 9.05 -4.66 -14.48
CA ASN A 234 7.90 -5.47 -14.09
C ASN A 234 6.71 -4.63 -13.61
N VAL A 235 6.95 -3.58 -12.82
CA VAL A 235 5.90 -2.62 -12.41
C VAL A 235 5.24 -2.01 -13.66
N ILE A 236 6.03 -1.52 -14.62
CA ILE A 236 5.54 -0.94 -15.87
C ILE A 236 4.76 -1.97 -16.68
N ARG A 237 5.23 -3.22 -16.77
CA ARG A 237 4.53 -4.31 -17.44
C ARG A 237 3.14 -4.51 -16.87
N ILE A 238 3.03 -4.68 -15.53
CA ILE A 238 1.74 -4.87 -14.84
C ILE A 238 0.81 -3.68 -15.10
N LEU A 239 1.30 -2.45 -14.95
CA LEU A 239 0.51 -1.24 -15.14
C LEU A 239 -0.01 -1.09 -16.57
N ARG A 240 0.80 -1.47 -17.58
CA ARG A 240 0.40 -1.46 -18.99
C ARG A 240 -0.66 -2.52 -19.30
N GLU A 241 -0.50 -3.72 -18.76
CA GLU A 241 -1.47 -4.82 -18.90
C GLU A 241 -2.80 -4.50 -18.23
N ASP A 242 -2.77 -3.80 -17.11
CA ASP A 242 -3.96 -3.33 -16.39
C ASP A 242 -4.55 -2.03 -16.97
N HIS A 243 -3.96 -1.52 -18.08
CA HIS A 243 -4.38 -0.28 -18.76
C HIS A 243 -4.30 0.98 -17.88
N LEU A 244 -3.37 1.00 -16.91
CA LEU A 244 -3.11 2.13 -16.01
C LEU A 244 -2.07 3.07 -16.63
N ARG A 245 -2.43 3.72 -17.73
CA ARG A 245 -1.49 4.43 -18.61
C ARG A 245 -0.71 5.55 -17.93
N TYR A 246 -1.35 6.33 -17.04
CA TYR A 246 -0.68 7.45 -16.38
C TYR A 246 0.29 6.97 -15.31
N TYR A 247 -0.06 5.92 -14.57
CA TYR A 247 0.88 5.25 -13.65
C TYR A 247 2.07 4.62 -14.40
N ALA A 248 1.81 3.97 -15.53
CA ALA A 248 2.87 3.38 -16.33
C ALA A 248 3.84 4.46 -16.88
N LEU A 249 3.31 5.58 -17.38
CA LEU A 249 4.13 6.71 -17.87
C LEU A 249 4.93 7.36 -16.74
N GLN A 250 4.34 7.55 -15.58
CA GLN A 250 5.04 8.06 -14.40
C GLN A 250 6.17 7.12 -13.98
N SER A 251 5.91 5.80 -13.96
CA SER A 251 6.93 4.80 -13.64
C SER A 251 8.08 4.79 -14.66
N TYR A 252 7.80 5.03 -15.95
CA TYR A 252 8.84 5.23 -16.96
C TYR A 252 9.70 6.47 -16.66
N GLU A 253 9.10 7.61 -16.34
CA GLU A 253 9.84 8.83 -16.00
C GLU A 253 10.73 8.62 -14.76
N GLU A 254 10.20 7.95 -13.72
CA GLU A 254 10.95 7.62 -12.52
C GLU A 254 12.12 6.66 -12.80
N ALA A 255 11.90 5.64 -13.65
CA ALA A 255 12.93 4.69 -14.06
C ALA A 255 14.03 5.38 -14.88
N VAL A 256 13.67 6.28 -15.81
CA VAL A 256 14.63 7.10 -16.58
C VAL A 256 15.46 7.96 -15.63
N ALA A 257 14.82 8.67 -14.71
CA ALA A 257 15.52 9.52 -13.73
C ALA A 257 16.45 8.71 -12.81
N ALA A 258 16.03 7.51 -12.39
CA ALA A 258 16.85 6.61 -11.60
C ALA A 258 18.09 6.14 -12.38
N ALA A 259 17.93 5.77 -13.64
CA ALA A 259 19.03 5.36 -14.52
C ALA A 259 20.02 6.50 -14.78
N GLU A 260 19.54 7.72 -15.06
CA GLU A 260 20.39 8.91 -15.21
C GLU A 260 21.20 9.18 -13.95
N LYS A 261 20.55 9.13 -12.77
CA LYS A 261 21.21 9.36 -11.48
C LYS A 261 22.33 8.37 -11.20
N GLN A 262 22.19 7.13 -11.65
CA GLN A 262 23.22 6.08 -11.51
C GLN A 262 24.28 6.11 -12.61
N GLY A 263 24.12 6.96 -13.61
CA GLY A 263 25.04 7.03 -14.74
C GLY A 263 24.80 5.93 -15.81
N GLU A 264 23.70 5.19 -15.72
CA GLU A 264 23.29 4.16 -16.67
C GLU A 264 22.53 4.77 -17.85
N ILE A 265 23.22 5.67 -18.57
CA ILE A 265 22.61 6.54 -19.58
C ILE A 265 22.01 5.73 -20.75
N SER A 266 22.62 4.60 -21.10
CA SER A 266 22.09 3.71 -22.16
C SER A 266 20.75 3.10 -21.79
N ALA A 267 20.59 2.68 -20.51
CA ALA A 267 19.33 2.18 -19.99
C ALA A 267 18.25 3.28 -19.98
N ALA A 268 18.61 4.49 -19.52
CA ALA A 268 17.73 5.64 -19.53
C ALA A 268 17.24 5.98 -20.96
N ALA A 269 18.13 5.95 -21.96
CA ALA A 269 17.79 6.18 -23.36
C ALA A 269 16.83 5.10 -23.91
N THR A 270 17.04 3.84 -23.54
CA THR A 270 16.17 2.72 -23.94
C THR A 270 14.78 2.85 -23.33
N LEU A 271 14.69 3.13 -22.02
CA LEU A 271 13.42 3.38 -21.32
C LEU A 271 12.67 4.57 -21.93
N SER A 272 13.38 5.67 -22.27
CA SER A 272 12.77 6.82 -22.92
C SER A 272 12.18 6.48 -24.29
N ARG A 273 12.84 5.59 -25.06
CA ARG A 273 12.31 5.09 -26.35
C ARG A 273 11.03 4.29 -26.15
N GLU A 274 11.01 3.40 -25.17
CA GLU A 274 9.82 2.59 -24.85
C GLU A 274 8.67 3.45 -24.35
N MET A 275 8.97 4.44 -23.49
CA MET A 275 8.01 5.43 -23.04
C MET A 275 7.39 6.21 -24.21
N ALA A 276 8.23 6.66 -25.15
CA ALA A 276 7.75 7.39 -26.33
C ALA A 276 6.80 6.54 -27.19
N ALA A 277 7.16 5.28 -27.43
CA ALA A 277 6.33 4.34 -28.18
C ALA A 277 4.99 4.07 -27.45
N TYR A 278 5.03 3.88 -26.14
CA TYR A 278 3.85 3.66 -25.32
C TYR A 278 2.95 4.90 -25.29
N ALA A 279 3.51 6.08 -24.99
CA ALA A 279 2.75 7.34 -24.96
C ALA A 279 2.07 7.65 -26.31
N ARG A 280 2.74 7.35 -27.43
CA ARG A 280 2.17 7.49 -28.78
C ARG A 280 0.98 6.56 -28.98
N LYS A 281 1.13 5.28 -28.57
CA LYS A 281 0.05 4.28 -28.62
C LYS A 281 -1.17 4.72 -27.79
N GLU A 282 -0.93 5.33 -26.65
CA GLU A 282 -1.97 5.79 -25.71
C GLU A 282 -2.55 7.18 -26.08
N GLY A 283 -2.17 7.75 -27.22
CA GLY A 283 -2.73 9.02 -27.71
C GLY A 283 -2.25 10.26 -26.93
N LEU A 284 -1.04 10.23 -26.37
CA LEU A 284 -0.42 11.31 -25.61
C LEU A 284 0.79 11.88 -26.36
N PRO A 285 0.58 12.63 -27.48
CA PRO A 285 1.66 13.06 -28.37
C PRO A 285 2.67 13.99 -27.68
N ALA A 286 2.25 14.87 -26.79
CA ALA A 286 3.16 15.76 -26.06
C ALA A 286 4.15 14.98 -25.18
N VAL A 287 3.67 13.96 -24.47
CA VAL A 287 4.52 13.07 -23.65
C VAL A 287 5.42 12.21 -24.51
N ALA A 288 4.92 11.72 -25.64
CA ALA A 288 5.72 10.95 -26.60
C ALA A 288 6.86 11.80 -27.18
N ASN A 289 6.58 13.04 -27.58
CA ASN A 289 7.58 13.98 -28.08
C ASN A 289 8.63 14.32 -27.00
N PHE A 290 8.18 14.55 -25.76
CA PHE A 290 9.08 14.78 -24.63
C PHE A 290 10.04 13.59 -24.41
N ALA A 291 9.51 12.36 -24.43
CA ALA A 291 10.31 11.16 -24.27
C ALA A 291 11.30 10.96 -25.43
N MET A 292 10.89 11.24 -26.68
CA MET A 292 11.80 11.20 -27.84
C MET A 292 12.92 12.23 -27.73
N MET A 293 12.62 13.44 -27.29
CA MET A 293 13.62 14.47 -27.08
C MET A 293 14.60 14.07 -25.96
N THR A 294 14.10 13.49 -24.90
CA THR A 294 14.91 12.93 -23.80
C THR A 294 15.81 11.80 -24.31
N GLN A 295 15.26 10.86 -25.05
CA GLN A 295 16.00 9.77 -25.68
C GLN A 295 17.16 10.29 -26.55
N ALA A 296 16.89 11.27 -27.41
CA ALA A 296 17.90 11.84 -28.31
C ALA A 296 19.04 12.52 -27.52
N ARG A 297 18.70 13.28 -26.49
CA ARG A 297 19.69 13.91 -25.58
C ARG A 297 20.56 12.85 -24.90
N LEU A 298 19.94 11.80 -24.37
CA LEU A 298 20.65 10.72 -23.68
C LEU A 298 21.60 9.97 -24.62
N TRP A 299 21.21 9.70 -25.87
CA TRP A 299 22.10 9.06 -26.84
C TRP A 299 23.31 9.96 -27.22
N GLN A 300 23.12 11.26 -27.27
CA GLN A 300 24.26 12.18 -27.44
C GLN A 300 25.22 12.10 -26.23
N GLU A 301 24.68 11.98 -25.02
CA GLU A 301 25.46 11.82 -23.80
C GLU A 301 26.22 10.48 -23.76
N VAL A 302 25.59 9.37 -24.18
CA VAL A 302 26.24 8.05 -24.35
C VAL A 302 27.45 8.19 -25.28
N SER A 303 27.29 8.86 -26.44
CA SER A 303 28.38 9.08 -27.38
C SER A 303 29.53 9.88 -26.73
N GLY A 304 29.20 10.99 -26.08
CA GLY A 304 30.21 11.81 -25.40
C GLY A 304 30.94 11.06 -24.29
N ALA A 305 30.22 10.23 -23.52
CA ALA A 305 30.82 9.40 -22.47
C ALA A 305 31.72 8.30 -23.04
N ALA A 306 31.30 7.64 -24.13
CA ALA A 306 32.09 6.62 -24.80
C ALA A 306 33.43 7.19 -25.31
N LEU A 307 33.38 8.36 -25.94
CA LEU A 307 34.57 9.04 -26.45
C LEU A 307 35.52 9.45 -25.34
N ARG A 308 35.02 10.01 -24.24
CA ARG A 308 35.83 10.39 -23.08
C ARG A 308 36.51 9.20 -22.40
N ARG A 309 35.90 8.02 -22.44
CA ARG A 309 36.45 6.77 -21.88
C ARG A 309 37.39 6.04 -22.84
N GLY A 310 37.59 6.54 -24.06
CA GLY A 310 38.39 5.86 -25.08
C GLY A 310 37.77 4.56 -25.59
N ALA A 311 36.42 4.45 -25.50
CA ALA A 311 35.70 3.31 -26.04
C ALA A 311 35.79 3.28 -27.59
N PRO A 312 35.51 2.12 -28.24
CA PRO A 312 35.45 2.04 -29.70
C PRO A 312 34.55 3.11 -30.30
N THR A 313 35.02 3.77 -31.36
CA THR A 313 34.33 4.89 -32.01
C THR A 313 32.93 4.50 -32.50
N GLU A 314 32.75 3.24 -32.89
CA GLU A 314 31.49 2.69 -33.34
C GLU A 314 30.38 2.79 -32.30
N ILE A 315 30.71 2.74 -31.00
CA ILE A 315 29.73 2.91 -29.91
C ILE A 315 29.19 4.36 -29.92
N GLY A 316 30.09 5.34 -30.04
CA GLY A 316 29.74 6.75 -30.15
C GLY A 316 28.96 7.06 -31.41
N GLU A 317 29.38 6.47 -32.54
CA GLU A 317 28.71 6.60 -33.84
C GLU A 317 27.27 6.06 -33.78
N ASN A 318 27.07 4.83 -33.28
CA ASN A 318 25.76 4.22 -33.16
C ASN A 318 24.83 5.01 -32.23
N ALA A 319 25.34 5.52 -31.12
CA ALA A 319 24.58 6.37 -30.23
C ALA A 319 24.13 7.68 -30.91
N LEU A 320 25.01 8.35 -31.67
CA LEU A 320 24.62 9.55 -32.41
C LEU A 320 23.61 9.23 -33.56
N LEU A 321 23.74 8.09 -34.22
CA LEU A 321 22.74 7.65 -35.19
C LEU A 321 21.37 7.40 -34.55
N ALA A 322 21.34 6.83 -33.37
CA ALA A 322 20.11 6.68 -32.59
C ALA A 322 19.51 8.06 -32.21
N ALA A 323 20.35 9.04 -31.88
CA ALA A 323 19.90 10.42 -31.63
C ALA A 323 19.33 11.08 -32.91
N VAL A 324 19.94 10.84 -34.07
CA VAL A 324 19.42 11.32 -35.37
C VAL A 324 18.00 10.81 -35.62
N ILE A 325 17.78 9.50 -35.38
CA ILE A 325 16.46 8.89 -35.57
C ILE A 325 15.44 9.54 -34.63
N ALA A 326 15.76 9.65 -33.35
CA ALA A 326 14.86 10.20 -32.35
C ALA A 326 14.50 11.68 -32.60
N TYR A 327 15.48 12.53 -32.94
CA TYR A 327 15.20 13.91 -33.33
C TYR A 327 14.42 14.01 -34.65
N GLY A 328 14.72 13.14 -35.60
CA GLY A 328 14.00 13.08 -36.90
C GLY A 328 12.53 12.71 -36.70
N GLU A 329 12.24 11.72 -35.90
CA GLU A 329 10.86 11.33 -35.53
C GLU A 329 10.12 12.43 -34.77
N ALA A 330 10.84 13.22 -33.95
CA ALA A 330 10.31 14.38 -33.27
C ALA A 330 10.22 15.64 -34.18
N GLY A 331 10.58 15.56 -35.46
CA GLY A 331 10.55 16.71 -36.37
C GLY A 331 11.57 17.81 -36.06
N GLN A 332 12.60 17.52 -35.29
CA GLN A 332 13.63 18.47 -34.84
C GLN A 332 14.82 18.46 -35.80
N TYR A 333 14.59 18.89 -37.01
CA TYR A 333 15.52 18.74 -38.13
C TYR A 333 16.81 19.56 -38.00
N ARG A 334 16.80 20.72 -37.34
CA ARG A 334 18.03 21.46 -37.00
C ARG A 334 18.93 20.65 -36.12
N ARG A 335 18.38 20.01 -35.08
CA ARG A 335 19.12 19.14 -34.16
C ARG A 335 19.66 17.91 -34.89
N VAL A 336 18.92 17.34 -35.85
CA VAL A 336 19.43 16.28 -36.73
C VAL A 336 20.70 16.76 -37.46
N GLY A 337 20.69 17.98 -38.01
CA GLY A 337 21.86 18.59 -38.66
C GLY A 337 23.05 18.76 -37.72
N ASP A 338 22.80 19.18 -36.47
CA ASP A 338 23.83 19.31 -35.44
C ASP A 338 24.44 17.95 -35.05
N VAL A 339 23.62 16.91 -34.90
CA VAL A 339 24.12 15.55 -34.62
C VAL A 339 24.94 15.01 -35.80
N TYR A 340 24.55 15.26 -37.07
CA TYR A 340 25.36 14.90 -38.23
C TYR A 340 26.69 15.67 -38.26
N ARG A 341 26.74 16.90 -37.74
CA ARG A 341 28.02 17.61 -37.55
C ARG A 341 28.91 16.81 -36.60
N GLY A 342 28.40 16.44 -35.40
CA GLY A 342 29.14 15.61 -34.45
C GLY A 342 29.61 14.29 -35.04
N LEU A 343 28.78 13.60 -35.85
CA LEU A 343 29.16 12.38 -36.57
C LEU A 343 30.32 12.61 -37.55
N SER A 344 30.35 13.74 -38.25
CA SER A 344 31.44 14.07 -39.17
C SER A 344 32.76 14.44 -38.50
N GLU A 345 32.71 14.79 -37.19
CA GLU A 345 33.87 15.14 -36.37
C GLU A 345 34.47 13.92 -35.64
N LEU A 346 33.78 12.79 -35.64
CA LEU A 346 34.30 11.56 -35.03
C LEU A 346 35.57 11.07 -35.74
N PRO A 347 36.48 10.34 -35.07
CA PRO A 347 37.68 9.74 -35.64
C PRO A 347 37.31 8.50 -36.52
N LEU A 348 36.61 8.75 -37.60
CA LEU A 348 36.17 7.77 -38.59
C LEU A 348 36.97 7.85 -39.87
N GLU A 349 36.80 6.85 -40.77
CA GLU A 349 37.33 6.90 -42.11
C GLU A 349 36.76 8.09 -42.92
N GLU A 350 37.58 8.70 -43.76
CA GLU A 350 37.23 9.88 -44.57
C GLU A 350 35.95 9.68 -45.40
N ALA A 351 35.72 8.47 -45.92
CA ALA A 351 34.52 8.14 -46.66
C ALA A 351 33.24 8.29 -45.79
N ARG A 352 33.27 7.84 -44.53
CA ARG A 352 32.17 7.96 -43.57
C ARG A 352 31.97 9.43 -43.16
N LYS A 353 33.04 10.16 -42.83
CA LYS A 353 32.97 11.60 -42.53
C LYS A 353 32.30 12.37 -43.65
N LYS A 354 32.74 12.12 -44.91
CA LYS A 354 32.17 12.75 -46.10
C LYS A 354 30.69 12.38 -46.28
N HIS A 355 30.31 11.14 -45.94
CA HIS A 355 28.92 10.71 -45.96
C HIS A 355 28.07 11.53 -44.98
N TYR A 356 28.52 11.67 -43.74
CA TYR A 356 27.80 12.44 -42.70
C TYR A 356 27.81 13.95 -43.02
N GLY A 357 28.87 14.49 -43.56
CA GLY A 357 28.92 15.86 -44.08
C GLY A 357 27.86 16.13 -45.18
N ARG A 358 27.67 15.18 -46.12
CA ARG A 358 26.58 15.27 -47.11
C ARG A 358 25.20 15.14 -46.48
N ALA A 359 25.03 14.26 -45.52
CA ALA A 359 23.78 14.12 -44.77
C ALA A 359 23.44 15.42 -44.07
N ARG A 360 24.41 16.04 -43.34
CA ARG A 360 24.26 17.34 -42.69
C ARG A 360 23.79 18.43 -43.66
N ALA A 361 24.37 18.48 -44.85
CA ALA A 361 24.03 19.51 -45.86
C ALA A 361 22.53 19.55 -46.20
N ARG A 362 21.81 18.44 -46.04
CA ARG A 362 20.34 18.38 -46.25
C ARG A 362 19.55 19.09 -45.18
N TYR A 363 20.14 19.37 -44.02
CA TYR A 363 19.48 19.96 -42.86
C TYR A 363 19.97 21.38 -42.53
N VAL A 364 20.83 22.00 -43.39
CA VAL A 364 21.38 23.34 -43.12
C VAL A 364 20.28 24.40 -43.05
N ASP A 365 19.31 24.32 -43.94
CA ASP A 365 18.17 25.26 -44.00
C ASP A 365 16.87 24.63 -43.46
N ALA A 366 16.96 23.47 -42.80
CA ALA A 366 15.80 22.79 -42.29
C ALA A 366 15.17 23.60 -41.12
N GLN A 367 13.85 23.66 -41.09
CA GLN A 367 13.10 24.23 -40.00
C GLN A 367 12.56 23.09 -39.13
N ASP A 368 12.62 23.29 -37.82
CA ASP A 368 11.98 22.37 -36.88
C ASP A 368 10.48 22.45 -37.03
N LEU A 369 9.81 21.32 -36.91
CA LEU A 369 8.36 21.30 -36.81
C LEU A 369 7.97 21.85 -35.41
N PRO A 370 6.89 22.66 -35.34
CA PRO A 370 6.35 23.03 -34.06
C PRO A 370 5.79 21.78 -33.40
N ILE A 371 6.39 21.37 -32.28
CA ILE A 371 5.93 20.23 -31.49
C ILE A 371 5.58 20.69 -30.07
N ASP A 372 4.50 20.17 -29.58
CA ASP A 372 4.22 20.18 -28.13
C ASP A 372 4.99 19.01 -27.51
N ALA A 373 5.88 19.30 -26.58
CA ALA A 373 6.69 18.32 -25.87
C ALA A 373 6.70 18.68 -24.38
N ALA A 374 6.00 17.91 -23.60
CA ALA A 374 5.88 18.11 -22.16
C ALA A 374 5.94 16.78 -21.41
N PRO A 375 6.55 16.75 -20.21
CA PRO A 375 6.48 15.60 -19.35
C PRO A 375 5.03 15.33 -18.94
N LEU A 376 4.79 14.18 -18.29
CA LEU A 376 3.46 13.87 -17.79
C LEU A 376 2.96 15.02 -16.89
N PRO A 377 1.80 15.65 -17.21
CA PRO A 377 1.29 16.77 -16.44
C PRO A 377 1.13 16.45 -14.95
N ALA A 378 1.43 17.41 -14.08
CA ALA A 378 1.39 17.20 -12.63
C ALA A 378 0.03 16.72 -12.11
N HIS A 379 -1.08 17.19 -12.72
CA HIS A 379 -2.43 16.78 -12.33
C HIS A 379 -2.78 15.33 -12.70
N LEU A 380 -1.98 14.68 -13.58
CA LEU A 380 -2.11 13.26 -13.96
C LEU A 380 -1.14 12.37 -13.16
N ARG A 381 -0.26 12.98 -12.36
CA ARG A 381 0.65 12.23 -11.50
C ARG A 381 -0.08 11.76 -10.25
N HIS A 382 0.33 10.59 -9.81
CA HIS A 382 -0.15 10.00 -8.58
C HIS A 382 0.92 10.15 -7.49
N GLU A 383 0.51 10.42 -6.26
CA GLU A 383 1.41 10.36 -5.12
C GLU A 383 1.74 8.90 -4.85
N VAL A 384 2.94 8.50 -5.24
CA VAL A 384 3.49 7.18 -4.93
C VAL A 384 4.30 7.31 -3.64
N GLY A 385 3.64 7.10 -2.51
CA GLY A 385 4.33 6.83 -1.25
C GLY A 385 4.84 5.38 -1.28
N PHE A 386 6.12 5.16 -1.00
CA PHE A 386 6.61 3.84 -0.60
C PHE A 386 6.57 3.83 0.94
N PRO A 387 5.48 3.38 1.57
CA PRO A 387 5.47 3.23 3.01
C PRO A 387 6.54 2.20 3.38
N GLU A 388 7.15 2.33 4.55
CA GLU A 388 8.02 1.30 5.13
C GLU A 388 7.18 0.08 5.54
N VAL A 389 6.44 -0.49 4.58
CA VAL A 389 5.50 -1.59 4.79
C VAL A 389 6.18 -2.90 5.14
N TRP A 390 7.47 -3.07 4.78
CA TRP A 390 8.19 -4.33 5.04
C TRP A 390 8.31 -4.68 6.51
N HIS A 391 8.45 -3.72 7.42
CA HIS A 391 8.39 -4.00 8.85
C HIS A 391 6.98 -4.38 9.27
N VAL A 392 5.97 -3.66 8.79
CA VAL A 392 4.56 -3.92 9.10
C VAL A 392 4.16 -5.30 8.60
N ASP A 393 4.48 -5.62 7.36
CA ASP A 393 4.15 -6.91 6.74
C ASP A 393 4.80 -8.09 7.46
N LEU A 394 6.05 -7.95 7.92
CA LEU A 394 6.72 -8.98 8.71
C LEU A 394 6.09 -9.17 10.09
N VAL A 395 5.71 -8.07 10.74
CA VAL A 395 5.01 -8.12 12.02
C VAL A 395 3.65 -8.77 11.87
N GLU A 396 2.91 -8.43 10.80
CA GLU A 396 1.64 -9.06 10.48
C GLU A 396 1.79 -10.55 10.17
N TRP A 397 2.81 -10.91 9.38
CA TRP A 397 3.12 -12.30 9.08
C TRP A 397 3.41 -13.08 10.37
N GLU A 398 4.26 -12.55 11.23
CA GLU A 398 4.63 -13.17 12.50
C GLU A 398 3.42 -13.35 13.42
N GLN A 399 2.53 -12.37 13.45
CA GLN A 399 1.27 -12.44 14.17
C GLN A 399 0.31 -13.44 13.55
N SER A 400 0.22 -13.57 12.21
CA SER A 400 -0.68 -14.52 11.54
C SER A 400 -0.26 -15.99 11.68
N GLY A 401 0.99 -16.28 11.95
CA GLY A 401 1.55 -17.62 12.14
C GLY A 401 1.43 -18.21 13.54
N SER A 402 1.17 -17.40 14.57
CA SER A 402 1.07 -17.89 15.93
C SER A 402 -0.35 -18.36 16.26
N ALA A 403 -0.48 -19.58 16.77
CA ALA A 403 -1.77 -20.22 17.08
C ALA A 403 -2.59 -19.53 18.19
N SER A 404 -2.07 -18.46 18.80
CA SER A 404 -2.71 -17.69 19.87
C SER A 404 -3.38 -16.40 19.39
N GLN A 405 -3.69 -16.30 18.10
CA GLN A 405 -4.17 -15.05 17.54
C GLN A 405 -5.66 -14.91 17.57
N ALA A 406 -6.08 -14.58 18.71
CA ALA A 406 -7.28 -13.81 18.84
C ALA A 406 -7.07 -12.45 18.16
N ALA A 407 -8.13 -11.98 17.53
CA ALA A 407 -8.23 -10.65 16.91
C ALA A 407 -7.76 -9.47 17.82
N GLY A 408 -7.40 -9.73 19.05
CA GLY A 408 -6.89 -8.77 20.01
C GLY A 408 -5.40 -8.47 19.98
N ASP A 409 -4.58 -9.29 19.31
CA ASP A 409 -3.12 -9.10 19.29
C ASP A 409 -2.61 -8.03 18.33
N VAL A 410 -3.50 -7.35 17.67
CA VAL A 410 -3.23 -6.47 16.54
C VAL A 410 -2.73 -5.09 16.91
N ILE A 411 -2.77 -4.74 18.16
CA ILE A 411 -2.51 -3.36 18.59
C ILE A 411 -1.02 -3.19 18.86
N LEU A 412 -0.31 -2.61 17.88
CA LEU A 412 1.15 -2.60 17.86
C LEU A 412 1.76 -1.55 18.77
N ASP A 413 1.33 -0.31 18.74
CA ASP A 413 1.97 0.77 19.53
C ASP A 413 0.96 1.85 19.91
N PRO A 414 0.43 1.81 21.15
CA PRO A 414 -0.52 2.81 21.61
C PRO A 414 0.03 4.23 21.72
N SER A 415 1.36 4.39 21.80
CA SER A 415 1.98 5.70 22.07
C SER A 415 1.88 6.67 20.90
N GLN A 416 1.79 6.15 19.67
CA GLN A 416 1.75 6.94 18.45
C GLN A 416 0.32 7.30 18.00
N TRP A 417 -0.70 6.80 18.70
CA TRP A 417 -2.08 7.00 18.27
C TRP A 417 -2.68 8.29 18.79
N SER A 418 -3.58 8.86 17.98
CA SER A 418 -4.47 9.91 18.46
C SER A 418 -5.29 9.39 19.65
N GLU A 419 -5.79 10.32 20.47
CA GLU A 419 -6.64 9.98 21.61
C GLU A 419 -7.83 9.09 21.24
N VAL A 420 -8.54 9.46 20.16
CA VAL A 420 -9.70 8.69 19.66
C VAL A 420 -9.29 7.30 19.20
N THR A 421 -8.20 7.16 18.47
CA THR A 421 -7.70 5.86 18.01
C THR A 421 -7.29 4.99 19.19
N ARG A 422 -6.62 5.57 20.20
CA ARG A 422 -6.21 4.86 21.43
C ARG A 422 -7.43 4.33 22.20
N ARG A 423 -8.49 5.14 22.33
CA ARG A 423 -9.75 4.73 22.94
C ARG A 423 -10.37 3.53 22.24
N ARG A 424 -10.51 3.61 20.94
CA ARG A 424 -11.11 2.57 20.09
C ARG A 424 -10.28 1.29 20.11
N ALA A 425 -8.96 1.41 19.98
CA ALA A 425 -8.03 0.29 20.04
C ALA A 425 -8.07 -0.43 21.40
N MET A 426 -8.10 0.32 22.49
CA MET A 426 -8.24 -0.24 23.83
C MET A 426 -9.55 -1.03 23.99
N LEU A 427 -10.66 -0.48 23.51
CA LEU A 427 -11.96 -1.16 23.56
C LEU A 427 -11.97 -2.43 22.73
N ALA A 428 -11.43 -2.39 21.51
CA ALA A 428 -11.30 -3.56 20.64
C ALA A 428 -10.46 -4.66 21.31
N ARG A 429 -9.33 -4.28 21.91
CA ARG A 429 -8.45 -5.21 22.65
C ARG A 429 -9.14 -5.84 23.85
N LEU A 430 -9.83 -5.04 24.68
CA LEU A 430 -10.57 -5.56 25.83
C LEU A 430 -11.68 -6.52 25.41
N THR A 431 -12.38 -6.25 24.31
CA THR A 431 -13.38 -7.16 23.75
C THR A 431 -12.75 -8.48 23.33
N ALA A 432 -11.63 -8.43 22.61
CA ALA A 432 -10.93 -9.63 22.18
C ALA A 432 -10.44 -10.48 23.36
N LEU A 433 -9.85 -9.86 24.40
CA LEU A 433 -9.44 -10.57 25.61
C LEU A 433 -10.62 -11.20 26.35
N SER A 434 -11.78 -10.52 26.39
CA SER A 434 -13.00 -11.09 26.96
C SER A 434 -13.49 -12.31 26.18
N LEU A 435 -13.35 -12.30 24.83
CA LEU A 435 -13.68 -13.45 23.98
C LEU A 435 -12.76 -14.63 24.24
N GLU A 436 -11.44 -14.39 24.27
CA GLU A 436 -10.45 -15.43 24.59
C GLU A 436 -10.77 -16.10 25.92
N ALA A 437 -11.09 -15.30 26.94
CA ALA A 437 -11.46 -15.81 28.26
C ALA A 437 -12.76 -16.64 28.22
N GLN A 438 -13.76 -16.22 27.43
CA GLN A 438 -15.00 -16.97 27.26
C GLN A 438 -14.80 -18.28 26.51
N GLU A 439 -14.03 -18.28 25.42
CA GLU A 439 -13.70 -19.50 24.65
C GLU A 439 -12.92 -20.49 25.51
N ALA A 440 -11.97 -20.01 26.31
CA ALA A 440 -11.20 -20.85 27.22
C ALA A 440 -12.04 -21.44 28.37
N ALA A 441 -13.04 -20.70 28.87
CA ALA A 441 -13.93 -21.14 29.94
C ALA A 441 -15.04 -22.10 29.47
N ALA A 442 -15.52 -21.91 28.23
CA ALA A 442 -16.68 -22.66 27.71
C ALA A 442 -16.34 -24.09 27.23
N GLY A 443 -15.07 -24.44 27.14
CA GLY A 443 -14.64 -25.78 26.69
C GLY A 443 -15.10 -26.10 25.26
N ALA A 444 -16.14 -26.96 25.10
CA ALA A 444 -16.67 -27.34 23.78
C ALA A 444 -17.81 -26.43 23.30
N GLU A 445 -18.32 -25.52 24.12
CA GLU A 445 -19.36 -24.58 23.69
C GLU A 445 -18.76 -23.46 22.84
N ARG A 446 -19.30 -23.31 21.62
CA ARG A 446 -18.87 -22.23 20.70
C ARG A 446 -19.35 -20.87 21.20
N VAL A 447 -18.47 -19.90 21.17
CA VAL A 447 -18.83 -18.50 21.39
C VAL A 447 -19.88 -18.08 20.37
N PRO A 448 -20.97 -17.41 20.78
CA PRO A 448 -22.01 -16.98 19.87
C PRO A 448 -21.50 -16.04 18.78
N ALA A 449 -21.95 -16.25 17.51
CA ALA A 449 -21.53 -15.42 16.39
C ALA A 449 -21.71 -13.91 16.60
N GLY A 450 -22.71 -13.50 17.40
CA GLY A 450 -22.96 -12.10 17.75
C GLY A 450 -21.77 -11.40 18.44
N VAL A 451 -20.94 -12.13 19.14
CA VAL A 451 -19.76 -11.58 19.82
C VAL A 451 -18.67 -11.26 18.81
N PHE A 452 -18.45 -12.10 17.80
CA PHE A 452 -17.52 -11.82 16.70
C PHE A 452 -18.01 -10.71 15.79
N VAL A 453 -19.34 -10.60 15.58
CA VAL A 453 -19.97 -9.45 14.90
C VAL A 453 -19.63 -8.15 15.64
N ALA A 454 -19.86 -8.10 16.95
CA ALA A 454 -19.54 -6.95 17.76
C ALA A 454 -18.05 -6.60 17.73
N LEU A 455 -17.17 -7.61 17.71
CA LEU A 455 -15.73 -7.40 17.57
C LEU A 455 -15.38 -6.79 16.19
N ALA A 456 -15.92 -7.31 15.10
CA ALA A 456 -15.69 -6.74 13.76
C ALA A 456 -16.16 -5.27 13.68
N GLU A 457 -17.31 -4.96 14.28
CA GLU A 457 -17.83 -3.59 14.36
C GLU A 457 -16.91 -2.67 15.17
N GLN A 458 -16.36 -3.12 16.28
CA GLN A 458 -15.40 -2.36 17.08
C GLN A 458 -14.07 -2.15 16.35
N LEU A 459 -13.52 -3.20 15.73
CA LEU A 459 -12.31 -3.12 14.91
C LEU A 459 -12.50 -2.13 13.76
N SER A 460 -13.69 -2.07 13.16
CA SER A 460 -13.99 -1.13 12.08
C SER A 460 -13.86 0.35 12.47
N THR A 461 -13.80 0.65 13.74
CA THR A 461 -13.65 2.01 14.25
C THR A 461 -12.19 2.42 14.51
N VAL A 462 -11.25 1.48 14.35
CA VAL A 462 -9.82 1.71 14.53
C VAL A 462 -9.17 1.93 13.16
N GLU A 463 -8.86 3.15 12.83
CA GLU A 463 -8.35 3.55 11.51
C GLU A 463 -6.83 3.29 11.39
N LEU A 464 -6.44 2.03 11.49
CA LEU A 464 -5.06 1.57 11.35
C LEU A 464 -4.96 0.45 10.31
N TYR A 465 -3.90 0.46 9.51
CA TYR A 465 -3.63 -0.57 8.50
C TYR A 465 -3.57 -1.99 9.11
N THR A 466 -2.99 -2.12 10.29
CA THR A 466 -2.83 -3.39 11.00
C THR A 466 -4.15 -4.06 11.40
N ILE A 467 -5.26 -3.33 11.40
CA ILE A 467 -6.60 -3.89 11.67
C ILE A 467 -7.11 -4.81 10.54
N LEU A 468 -6.53 -4.71 9.36
CA LEU A 468 -6.94 -5.55 8.24
C LEU A 468 -6.69 -7.04 8.52
N SER A 469 -5.56 -7.40 9.12
CA SER A 469 -5.24 -8.81 9.41
C SER A 469 -6.25 -9.51 10.31
N PRO A 470 -6.68 -8.96 11.45
CA PRO A 470 -7.73 -9.60 12.27
C PRO A 470 -9.10 -9.60 11.58
N LEU A 471 -9.43 -8.60 10.78
CA LEU A 471 -10.66 -8.64 10.01
C LEU A 471 -10.61 -9.75 8.94
N GLU A 472 -9.49 -9.91 8.24
CA GLU A 472 -9.27 -11.01 7.31
C GLU A 472 -9.34 -12.38 8.02
N HIS A 473 -8.82 -12.48 9.24
CA HIS A 473 -8.93 -13.69 10.05
C HIS A 473 -10.39 -14.00 10.43
N LEU A 474 -11.14 -12.99 10.88
CA LEU A 474 -12.56 -13.13 11.18
C LEU A 474 -13.39 -13.51 9.94
N PHE A 475 -13.01 -13.04 8.74
CA PHE A 475 -13.70 -13.38 7.50
C PHE A 475 -13.63 -14.88 7.17
N ARG A 476 -12.60 -15.59 7.63
CA ARG A 476 -12.45 -17.04 7.42
C ARG A 476 -13.41 -17.89 8.27
N ARG A 477 -14.18 -17.28 9.16
CA ARG A 477 -15.16 -18.00 9.98
C ARG A 477 -16.35 -18.48 9.14
N GLN A 478 -16.94 -19.59 9.59
CA GLN A 478 -18.07 -20.21 8.89
C GLN A 478 -19.39 -19.43 9.03
N GLU A 479 -19.52 -18.64 10.10
CA GLU A 479 -20.75 -17.92 10.43
C GLU A 479 -21.00 -16.75 9.48
N VAL A 480 -22.05 -16.83 8.68
CA VAL A 480 -22.44 -15.81 7.68
C VAL A 480 -22.55 -14.40 8.29
N PRO A 481 -23.18 -14.19 9.46
CA PRO A 481 -23.26 -12.85 10.06
C PRO A 481 -21.89 -12.24 10.36
N VAL A 482 -20.89 -13.05 10.70
CA VAL A 482 -19.52 -12.59 10.96
C VAL A 482 -18.87 -12.10 9.67
N ARG A 483 -18.95 -12.90 8.58
CA ARG A 483 -18.40 -12.50 7.28
C ARG A 483 -19.03 -11.21 6.76
N VAL A 484 -20.37 -11.08 6.90
CA VAL A 484 -21.10 -9.85 6.55
C VAL A 484 -20.60 -8.65 7.37
N ALA A 485 -20.42 -8.81 8.69
CA ALA A 485 -19.91 -7.73 9.55
C ALA A 485 -18.48 -7.34 9.18
N VAL A 486 -17.61 -8.30 8.84
CA VAL A 486 -16.25 -8.03 8.37
C VAL A 486 -16.25 -7.25 7.06
N VAL A 487 -17.07 -7.65 6.09
CA VAL A 487 -17.20 -6.93 4.82
C VAL A 487 -17.62 -5.47 5.04
N ARG A 488 -18.59 -5.23 5.92
CA ARG A 488 -18.98 -3.87 6.34
C ARG A 488 -17.87 -3.10 7.03
N ALA A 489 -17.08 -3.79 7.86
CA ALA A 489 -15.93 -3.18 8.49
C ALA A 489 -14.90 -2.74 7.45
N LEU A 490 -14.57 -3.61 6.50
CA LEU A 490 -13.58 -3.34 5.46
C LEU A 490 -13.97 -2.17 4.54
N SER A 491 -15.26 -1.92 4.30
CA SER A 491 -15.71 -0.78 3.49
C SER A 491 -15.32 0.59 4.05
N ARG A 492 -14.92 0.66 5.32
CA ARG A 492 -14.50 1.90 5.99
C ARG A 492 -13.02 2.21 5.83
N PHE A 493 -12.21 1.21 5.41
CA PHE A 493 -10.77 1.38 5.32
C PHE A 493 -10.33 1.68 3.88
N LEU A 494 -9.68 2.81 3.71
CA LEU A 494 -9.20 3.29 2.41
C LEU A 494 -7.82 2.71 2.07
N TYR A 495 -7.67 1.39 2.21
CA TYR A 495 -6.45 0.67 1.90
C TYR A 495 -6.65 -0.27 0.70
N LYS A 496 -5.68 -0.32 -0.20
CA LYS A 496 -5.71 -1.21 -1.37
C LYS A 496 -5.83 -2.69 -0.97
N ARG A 497 -5.22 -3.08 0.14
CA ARG A 497 -5.28 -4.45 0.68
C ARG A 497 -6.71 -4.93 0.99
N THR A 498 -7.65 -4.03 1.34
CA THR A 498 -9.05 -4.40 1.60
C THR A 498 -9.70 -5.12 0.42
N PHE A 499 -9.27 -4.81 -0.81
CA PHE A 499 -9.80 -5.44 -2.01
C PHE A 499 -9.48 -6.94 -2.12
N ILE A 500 -8.46 -7.45 -1.44
CA ILE A 500 -8.13 -8.88 -1.42
C ILE A 500 -9.30 -9.66 -0.82
N THR A 501 -9.72 -9.28 0.38
CA THR A 501 -10.85 -9.93 1.08
C THR A 501 -12.20 -9.61 0.41
N LEU A 502 -12.37 -8.40 -0.12
CA LEU A 502 -13.63 -8.07 -0.84
C LEU A 502 -13.78 -8.87 -2.13
N ARG A 503 -12.71 -9.15 -2.87
CA ARG A 503 -12.75 -10.04 -4.04
C ARG A 503 -13.13 -11.46 -3.64
N GLU A 504 -12.57 -11.98 -2.55
CA GLU A 504 -12.97 -13.27 -1.98
C GLU A 504 -14.46 -13.26 -1.59
N ALA A 505 -14.93 -12.22 -0.93
CA ALA A 505 -16.33 -12.06 -0.54
C ALA A 505 -17.31 -11.96 -1.74
N LEU A 506 -16.88 -11.46 -2.89
CA LEU A 506 -17.67 -11.43 -4.12
C LEU A 506 -17.89 -12.82 -4.74
N THR A 507 -17.13 -13.81 -4.30
CA THR A 507 -17.25 -15.21 -4.71
C THR A 507 -17.70 -16.12 -3.57
N ASP A 508 -18.17 -15.57 -2.46
CA ASP A 508 -18.66 -16.30 -1.29
C ASP A 508 -19.88 -17.17 -1.69
N PRO A 509 -20.03 -18.39 -1.15
CA PRO A 509 -21.21 -19.22 -1.42
C PRO A 509 -22.53 -18.60 -0.95
N GLU A 510 -22.50 -17.63 -0.01
CA GLU A 510 -23.69 -17.01 0.55
C GLU A 510 -24.06 -15.70 -0.16
N PRO A 511 -25.23 -15.61 -0.79
CA PRO A 511 -25.66 -14.42 -1.56
C PRO A 511 -25.66 -13.11 -0.74
N THR A 512 -25.92 -13.20 0.57
CA THR A 512 -25.91 -12.03 1.47
C THR A 512 -24.53 -11.45 1.63
N VAL A 513 -23.48 -12.28 1.64
CA VAL A 513 -22.07 -11.84 1.69
C VAL A 513 -21.68 -11.17 0.37
N ILE A 514 -22.04 -11.78 -0.77
CA ILE A 514 -21.80 -11.20 -2.11
C ILE A 514 -22.47 -9.82 -2.22
N HIS A 515 -23.73 -9.72 -1.81
CA HIS A 515 -24.47 -8.44 -1.87
C HIS A 515 -23.80 -7.37 -1.02
N GLU A 516 -23.40 -7.71 0.20
CA GLU A 516 -22.73 -6.75 1.08
C GLU A 516 -21.33 -6.36 0.54
N ALA A 517 -20.60 -7.30 -0.08
CA ALA A 517 -19.32 -7.01 -0.72
C ALA A 517 -19.47 -6.06 -1.92
N ALA A 518 -20.47 -6.27 -2.76
CA ALA A 518 -20.79 -5.37 -3.86
C ALA A 518 -21.15 -3.95 -3.37
N LYS A 519 -21.90 -3.86 -2.27
CA LYS A 519 -22.19 -2.57 -1.62
C LYS A 519 -20.93 -1.94 -1.00
N ALA A 520 -20.08 -2.74 -0.34
CA ALA A 520 -18.84 -2.28 0.24
C ALA A 520 -17.90 -1.65 -0.80
N LEU A 521 -17.83 -2.19 -2.02
CA LEU A 521 -17.07 -1.60 -3.12
C LEU A 521 -17.50 -0.17 -3.43
N GLU A 522 -18.78 0.12 -3.34
CA GLU A 522 -19.32 1.45 -3.65
C GLU A 522 -18.92 2.51 -2.61
N GLU A 523 -18.48 2.11 -1.41
CA GLU A 523 -17.99 3.00 -0.35
C GLU A 523 -16.50 3.32 -0.51
N LEU A 524 -15.73 2.48 -1.19
CA LEU A 524 -14.29 2.61 -1.38
C LEU A 524 -13.95 3.60 -2.50
N ARG A 525 -13.91 4.88 -2.17
CA ARG A 525 -13.73 6.00 -3.11
C ARG A 525 -12.42 6.76 -2.87
N PHE A 526 -11.30 6.14 -3.20
CA PHE A 526 -9.99 6.78 -3.15
C PHE A 526 -9.20 6.49 -4.44
N PRO A 527 -8.26 7.34 -4.86
CA PRO A 527 -7.61 7.21 -6.18
C PRO A 527 -6.99 5.84 -6.44
N HIS A 528 -6.32 5.28 -5.44
CA HIS A 528 -5.67 3.95 -5.56
C HIS A 528 -6.66 2.76 -5.60
N ALA A 529 -7.96 3.01 -5.44
CA ALA A 529 -8.98 1.98 -5.63
C ALA A 529 -9.29 1.71 -7.10
N PHE A 530 -8.78 2.53 -8.02
CA PHE A 530 -9.10 2.40 -9.44
C PHE A 530 -8.71 1.03 -10.00
N ASP A 531 -7.45 0.60 -9.84
CA ASP A 531 -6.96 -0.66 -10.40
C ASP A 531 -7.70 -1.90 -9.89
N PRO A 532 -7.92 -2.10 -8.56
CA PRO A 532 -8.70 -3.23 -8.09
C PRO A 532 -10.18 -3.19 -8.55
N LEU A 533 -10.80 -2.01 -8.60
CA LEU A 533 -12.17 -1.87 -9.10
C LEU A 533 -12.28 -2.18 -10.59
N ALA A 534 -11.34 -1.67 -11.39
CA ALA A 534 -11.26 -1.95 -12.81
C ALA A 534 -11.07 -3.45 -13.08
N ARG A 535 -10.29 -4.13 -12.25
CA ARG A 535 -10.09 -5.58 -12.34
C ARG A 535 -11.37 -6.34 -11.99
N ILE A 536 -12.03 -6.02 -10.88
CA ILE A 536 -13.33 -6.62 -10.50
C ILE A 536 -14.34 -6.46 -11.64
N TYR A 537 -14.40 -5.28 -12.24
CA TYR A 537 -15.28 -5.03 -13.38
C TYR A 537 -14.99 -5.96 -14.57
N ARG A 538 -13.72 -6.15 -14.93
CA ARG A 538 -13.31 -6.97 -16.09
C ARG A 538 -13.47 -8.47 -15.85
N GLU A 539 -13.16 -8.93 -14.64
CA GLU A 539 -13.10 -10.36 -14.30
C GLU A 539 -14.45 -10.94 -13.82
N SER A 540 -15.33 -10.10 -13.26
CA SER A 540 -16.59 -10.60 -12.69
C SER A 540 -17.57 -11.08 -13.76
N GLN A 541 -18.12 -12.28 -13.56
CA GLN A 541 -19.20 -12.82 -14.39
C GLN A 541 -20.58 -12.26 -14.02
N SER A 542 -20.72 -11.68 -12.82
CA SER A 542 -21.98 -11.12 -12.32
C SER A 542 -22.20 -9.68 -12.82
N ALA A 543 -23.26 -9.44 -13.59
CA ALA A 543 -23.63 -8.09 -14.05
C ALA A 543 -23.88 -7.14 -12.87
N ALA A 544 -24.49 -7.61 -11.79
CA ALA A 544 -24.72 -6.82 -10.57
C ALA A 544 -23.40 -6.38 -9.90
N VAL A 545 -22.39 -7.26 -9.85
CA VAL A 545 -21.07 -6.94 -9.32
C VAL A 545 -20.36 -5.93 -10.24
N ARG A 546 -20.41 -6.12 -11.57
CA ARG A 546 -19.86 -5.16 -12.54
C ARG A 546 -20.53 -3.79 -12.41
N ALA A 547 -21.85 -3.75 -12.27
CA ALA A 547 -22.57 -2.49 -12.06
C ALA A 547 -22.16 -1.80 -10.74
N SER A 548 -21.91 -2.55 -9.65
CA SER A 548 -21.41 -1.99 -8.40
C SER A 548 -19.99 -1.44 -8.54
N ALA A 549 -19.12 -2.14 -9.25
CA ALA A 549 -17.78 -1.64 -9.57
C ALA A 549 -17.82 -0.33 -10.39
N VAL A 550 -18.73 -0.25 -11.38
CA VAL A 550 -18.98 0.96 -12.18
C VAL A 550 -19.47 2.12 -11.30
N ARG A 551 -20.40 1.88 -10.37
CA ARG A 551 -20.87 2.89 -9.42
C ARG A 551 -19.74 3.36 -8.49
N ALA A 552 -18.86 2.46 -8.06
CA ALA A 552 -17.68 2.81 -7.28
C ALA A 552 -16.69 3.66 -8.08
N LEU A 553 -16.36 3.25 -9.30
CA LEU A 553 -15.48 3.98 -10.22
C LEU A 553 -15.96 5.41 -10.50
N SER A 554 -17.27 5.64 -10.57
CA SER A 554 -17.83 6.98 -10.80
C SER A 554 -17.55 7.98 -9.66
N LYS A 555 -17.16 7.48 -8.48
CA LYS A 555 -16.80 8.29 -7.32
C LYS A 555 -15.31 8.66 -7.29
N ILE A 556 -14.51 8.08 -8.18
CA ILE A 556 -13.08 8.32 -8.31
C ILE A 556 -12.86 9.39 -9.38
N ASP A 557 -12.34 10.55 -8.99
CA ASP A 557 -12.11 11.67 -9.91
C ASP A 557 -10.69 11.62 -10.52
N THR A 558 -10.43 10.58 -11.32
CA THR A 558 -9.20 10.42 -12.11
C THR A 558 -9.53 10.28 -13.60
N PHE A 559 -8.56 10.57 -14.47
CA PHE A 559 -8.78 10.42 -15.92
C PHE A 559 -8.94 8.97 -16.33
N GLU A 560 -8.24 8.03 -15.69
CA GLU A 560 -8.38 6.60 -15.93
C GLU A 560 -9.80 6.11 -15.63
N ALA A 561 -10.35 6.54 -14.49
CA ALA A 561 -11.72 6.22 -14.12
C ALA A 561 -12.72 6.83 -15.12
N ALA A 562 -12.50 8.08 -15.53
CA ALA A 562 -13.32 8.77 -16.51
C ALA A 562 -13.30 8.07 -17.87
N GLU A 563 -12.13 7.66 -18.35
CA GLU A 563 -11.96 6.93 -19.60
C GLU A 563 -12.61 5.56 -19.57
N MET A 564 -12.41 4.82 -18.48
CA MET A 564 -13.05 3.54 -18.30
C MET A 564 -14.57 3.66 -18.30
N LEU A 565 -15.14 4.64 -17.58
CA LEU A 565 -16.58 4.89 -17.57
C LEU A 565 -17.13 5.32 -18.94
N LEU A 566 -16.36 6.10 -19.70
CA LEU A 566 -16.72 6.43 -21.08
C LEU A 566 -16.70 5.18 -21.97
N GLY A 567 -15.74 4.28 -21.75
CA GLY A 567 -15.67 2.97 -22.38
C GLY A 567 -16.90 2.10 -22.07
N VAL A 568 -17.32 2.04 -20.82
CA VAL A 568 -18.55 1.35 -20.38
C VAL A 568 -19.78 1.92 -21.10
N ILE A 569 -19.90 3.24 -21.20
CA ILE A 569 -21.01 3.88 -21.90
C ILE A 569 -20.99 3.54 -23.40
N ARG A 570 -19.81 3.41 -24.02
CA ARG A 570 -19.64 3.10 -25.44
C ARG A 570 -19.97 1.65 -25.79
N HIS A 571 -19.47 0.71 -25.01
CA HIS A 571 -19.31 -0.68 -25.43
C HIS A 571 -20.12 -1.71 -24.65
N ASP A 572 -20.56 -1.37 -23.43
CA ASP A 572 -21.18 -2.36 -22.55
C ASP A 572 -22.68 -2.49 -22.68
N GLY A 573 -23.21 -3.52 -21.99
CA GLY A 573 -24.61 -3.85 -21.95
C GLY A 573 -25.49 -2.76 -21.31
N SER A 574 -26.78 -2.96 -21.36
CA SER A 574 -27.75 -1.97 -20.90
C SER A 574 -27.67 -1.70 -19.38
N GLU A 575 -27.33 -2.71 -18.58
CA GLU A 575 -27.29 -2.62 -17.12
C GLU A 575 -26.09 -1.82 -16.63
N GLU A 576 -24.90 -2.13 -17.11
CA GLU A 576 -23.65 -1.41 -16.75
C GLU A 576 -23.68 0.02 -17.26
N ARG A 577 -24.16 0.24 -18.48
CA ARG A 577 -24.36 1.59 -19.04
C ARG A 577 -25.33 2.40 -18.19
N ALA A 578 -26.47 1.83 -17.81
CA ALA A 578 -27.44 2.51 -16.96
C ALA A 578 -26.84 2.84 -15.58
N ALA A 579 -26.09 1.91 -14.99
CA ALA A 579 -25.39 2.13 -13.73
C ALA A 579 -24.36 3.27 -13.84
N ALA A 580 -23.59 3.33 -14.93
CA ALA A 580 -22.62 4.41 -15.18
C ALA A 580 -23.30 5.76 -15.30
N VAL A 581 -24.37 5.86 -16.11
CA VAL A 581 -25.11 7.12 -16.33
C VAL A 581 -25.71 7.63 -15.02
N GLU A 582 -26.42 6.78 -14.28
CA GLU A 582 -27.07 7.19 -13.02
C GLU A 582 -26.05 7.57 -11.94
N ALA A 583 -24.91 6.86 -11.87
CA ALA A 583 -23.86 7.20 -10.92
C ALA A 583 -23.13 8.51 -11.29
N LEU A 584 -22.85 8.74 -12.57
CA LEU A 584 -22.18 9.95 -13.06
C LEU A 584 -23.03 11.20 -12.93
N LYS A 585 -24.35 11.11 -13.04
CA LYS A 585 -25.27 12.23 -12.76
C LYS A 585 -25.11 12.76 -11.34
N ARG A 586 -24.76 11.91 -10.39
CA ARG A 586 -24.60 12.23 -8.95
C ARG A 586 -23.15 12.46 -8.55
N ALA A 587 -22.19 12.07 -9.38
CA ALA A 587 -20.78 12.21 -9.08
C ALA A 587 -20.36 13.68 -8.96
N ARG A 588 -19.40 13.98 -8.07
CA ARG A 588 -18.88 15.35 -7.88
C ARG A 588 -17.66 15.64 -8.74
N GLY A 589 -16.94 14.62 -9.19
CA GLY A 589 -15.71 14.74 -9.96
C GLY A 589 -15.92 15.44 -11.31
N MET A 590 -14.91 16.14 -11.80
CA MET A 590 -14.97 16.89 -13.07
C MET A 590 -14.28 16.18 -14.22
N LYS A 591 -13.39 15.22 -13.95
CA LYS A 591 -12.57 14.58 -14.99
C LYS A 591 -13.38 13.88 -16.08
N PHE A 592 -14.49 13.24 -15.70
CA PHE A 592 -15.41 12.68 -16.68
C PHE A 592 -16.05 13.77 -17.57
N ILE A 593 -16.43 14.90 -16.99
CA ILE A 593 -17.04 16.02 -17.71
C ILE A 593 -16.06 16.61 -18.73
N ASP A 594 -14.80 16.82 -18.31
CA ASP A 594 -13.75 17.37 -19.16
C ASP A 594 -13.49 16.46 -20.35
N LEU A 595 -13.37 15.14 -20.09
CA LEU A 595 -13.17 14.12 -21.13
C LEU A 595 -14.39 14.00 -22.06
N ALA A 596 -15.59 13.99 -21.50
CA ALA A 596 -16.83 13.83 -22.24
C ALA A 596 -17.10 15.01 -23.18
N ARG A 597 -16.78 16.25 -22.77
CA ARG A 597 -16.88 17.44 -23.62
C ARG A 597 -15.97 17.34 -24.85
N GLY A 598 -14.71 16.94 -24.64
CA GLY A 598 -13.74 16.81 -25.74
C GLY A 598 -14.12 15.71 -26.73
N GLY A 599 -14.69 14.60 -26.25
CA GLY A 599 -14.99 13.43 -27.08
C GLY A 599 -16.45 13.30 -27.56
N LEU A 600 -17.35 14.22 -27.20
CA LEU A 600 -18.79 14.09 -27.51
C LEU A 600 -19.11 13.96 -29.00
N ALA A 601 -18.36 14.65 -29.84
CA ALA A 601 -18.55 14.64 -31.30
C ALA A 601 -18.16 13.28 -31.93
N GLU A 602 -17.31 12.52 -31.27
CA GLU A 602 -16.85 11.20 -31.72
C GLU A 602 -17.80 10.07 -31.33
N LEU A 603 -18.74 10.37 -30.44
CA LEU A 603 -19.73 9.41 -29.99
C LEU A 603 -20.94 9.38 -30.92
N SER A 604 -21.55 8.19 -31.06
CA SER A 604 -22.75 8.00 -31.86
C SER A 604 -23.82 7.23 -31.12
N GLY A 605 -25.06 7.37 -31.57
CA GLY A 605 -26.19 6.58 -31.10
C GLY A 605 -26.46 6.66 -29.60
N PRO A 606 -26.71 5.50 -28.94
CA PRO A 606 -27.08 5.46 -27.51
C PRO A 606 -25.99 6.03 -26.59
N ALA A 607 -24.73 5.88 -26.94
CA ALA A 607 -23.62 6.38 -26.14
C ALA A 607 -23.61 7.93 -26.09
N GLN A 608 -23.84 8.58 -27.23
CA GLN A 608 -23.92 10.03 -27.30
C GLN A 608 -25.11 10.57 -26.49
N ALA A 609 -26.27 9.89 -26.60
CA ALA A 609 -27.46 10.26 -25.83
C ALA A 609 -27.23 10.13 -24.31
N ALA A 610 -26.60 9.03 -23.89
CA ALA A 610 -26.24 8.78 -22.49
C ALA A 610 -25.28 9.83 -21.92
N VAL A 611 -24.24 10.20 -22.66
CA VAL A 611 -23.29 11.25 -22.23
C VAL A 611 -23.98 12.63 -22.16
N ARG A 612 -24.82 12.98 -23.13
CA ARG A 612 -25.61 14.22 -23.09
C ARG A 612 -26.52 14.28 -21.88
N ASP A 613 -27.19 13.18 -21.53
CA ASP A 613 -28.04 13.09 -20.33
C ASP A 613 -27.24 13.35 -19.04
N VAL A 614 -26.02 12.82 -18.91
CA VAL A 614 -25.12 13.12 -17.79
C VAL A 614 -24.74 14.61 -17.76
N LEU A 615 -24.32 15.16 -18.90
CA LEU A 615 -23.90 16.57 -19.00
C LEU A 615 -25.07 17.52 -18.64
N GLN A 616 -26.27 17.26 -19.14
CA GLN A 616 -27.47 18.02 -18.82
C GLN A 616 -27.84 17.94 -17.33
N ALA A 617 -27.83 16.72 -16.76
CA ALA A 617 -28.13 16.52 -15.33
C ALA A 617 -27.15 17.26 -14.41
N ARG A 618 -25.94 17.48 -14.86
CA ARG A 618 -24.90 18.22 -14.13
C ARG A 618 -24.83 19.72 -14.49
N ALA A 619 -25.85 20.28 -15.18
CA ALA A 619 -25.95 21.65 -15.60
C ALA A 619 -24.71 22.17 -16.37
N VAL A 620 -24.12 21.30 -17.15
CA VAL A 620 -22.97 21.63 -18.00
C VAL A 620 -23.49 21.99 -19.39
N SER A 621 -23.16 23.21 -19.89
CA SER A 621 -23.49 23.58 -21.27
C SER A 621 -22.75 22.66 -22.25
N VAL A 622 -23.50 22.03 -23.13
CA VAL A 622 -23.02 21.11 -24.17
C VAL A 622 -22.65 21.88 -25.43
#